data_ee265b417e02ab49c5b9dd7fa06b9c17
#
_entry.id   ee265b417e02ab49c5b9dd7fa06b9c17
#
_cell.length_a   1.000
_cell.length_b   1.000
_cell.length_c   1.000
_cell.angle_alpha   90.00
_cell.angle_beta   90.00
_cell.angle_gamma   90.00
#
_symmetry.space_group_name_H-M   'P 1'
#
loop_
_entity.id
_entity.type
_entity.pdbx_description
1 polymer ?
#
loop_
_entity_poly.entity_id
_entity_poly.type
_entity_poly.pdbx_seq_one_letter_code
_entity_poly.pdbx_strand_id
1 'polypeptide(L)'
;KIRDYFIDYHAHTVSERSLADKAIEVITQFVAQNRGKFSDDKALKNMMENYGLIALKDDYIEVKIIASVFKNMLAEHHFQDVNNVVNALKDKGFIESDRDRITKKRTVKDNNGKKQSLVFYQLKLDSDHASIFGLTKDAEPIKPKINTDNKENFKLWKKQNDELADL
;
A
#
# COMPACT_ATOMS: atom_id res chain seq x y z
N LYS A 1 -0.81 41.62 22.30
CA LYS A 1 -0.20 41.30 20.96
C LYS A 1 0.64 40.00 20.98
N ILE A 2 1.60 39.83 21.91
CA ILE A 2 2.41 38.57 21.96
C ILE A 2 1.55 37.38 22.39
N ARG A 3 0.68 37.57 23.39
CA ARG A 3 -0.26 36.55 23.89
C ARG A 3 -1.23 36.09 22.81
N ASP A 4 -1.74 37.00 22.02
CA ASP A 4 -2.69 36.72 20.93
C ASP A 4 -2.01 35.90 19.83
N TYR A 5 -0.75 36.23 19.49
CA TYR A 5 0.07 35.47 18.56
C TYR A 5 0.33 34.02 19.03
N PHE A 6 0.63 33.82 20.32
CA PHE A 6 0.80 32.47 20.86
C PHE A 6 -0.47 31.64 20.86
N ILE A 7 -1.62 32.27 21.15
CA ILE A 7 -2.93 31.58 21.10
C ILE A 7 -3.25 31.16 19.67
N ASP A 8 -3.08 32.03 18.69
CA ASP A 8 -3.33 31.73 17.27
C ASP A 8 -2.35 30.67 16.77
N TYR A 9 -1.05 30.74 17.14
CA TYR A 9 -0.06 29.74 16.78
C TYR A 9 -0.40 28.36 17.37
N HIS A 10 -0.77 28.30 18.65
CA HIS A 10 -1.18 27.04 19.29
C HIS A 10 -2.47 26.47 18.70
N ALA A 11 -3.47 27.31 18.46
CA ALA A 11 -4.73 26.88 17.86
C ALA A 11 -4.50 26.31 16.45
N HIS A 12 -3.67 26.98 15.65
CA HIS A 12 -3.32 26.52 14.31
C HIS A 12 -2.55 25.18 14.35
N THR A 13 -1.54 25.07 15.23
CA THR A 13 -0.75 23.85 15.39
C THR A 13 -1.60 22.66 15.88
N VAL A 14 -2.54 22.89 16.81
CA VAL A 14 -3.46 21.85 17.28
C VAL A 14 -4.44 21.44 16.18
N SER A 15 -4.94 22.40 15.40
CA SER A 15 -5.84 22.13 14.26
C SER A 15 -5.14 21.29 13.19
N GLU A 16 -3.88 21.62 12.85
CA GLU A 16 -3.10 20.86 11.87
C GLU A 16 -2.79 19.43 12.36
N ARG A 17 -2.43 19.25 13.62
CA ARG A 17 -2.25 17.93 14.22
C ARG A 17 -3.52 17.08 14.15
N SER A 18 -4.65 17.70 14.50
CA SER A 18 -5.96 17.05 14.40
C SER A 18 -6.32 16.69 12.95
N LEU A 19 -5.96 17.54 11.98
CA LEU A 19 -6.21 17.29 10.56
C LEU A 19 -5.40 16.09 10.04
N ALA A 20 -4.12 16.03 10.39
CA ALA A 20 -3.26 14.90 9.98
C ALA A 20 -3.73 13.57 10.61
N ASP A 21 -4.15 13.57 11.88
CA ASP A 21 -4.63 12.36 12.55
C ASP A 21 -5.92 11.84 11.92
N LYS A 22 -6.86 12.72 11.63
CA LYS A 22 -8.08 12.36 10.90
C LYS A 22 -7.78 11.82 9.50
N ALA A 23 -6.86 12.48 8.79
CA ALA A 23 -6.48 12.06 7.46
C ALA A 23 -5.81 10.68 7.46
N ILE A 24 -4.92 10.40 8.41
CA ILE A 24 -4.24 9.10 8.48
C ILE A 24 -5.21 7.98 8.84
N GLU A 25 -6.19 8.24 9.69
CA GLU A 25 -7.25 7.29 10.02
C GLU A 25 -8.08 6.94 8.78
N VAL A 26 -8.54 7.95 8.03
CA VAL A 26 -9.28 7.76 6.78
C VAL A 26 -8.45 7.00 5.75
N ILE A 27 -7.18 7.35 5.59
CA ILE A 27 -6.26 6.67 4.67
C ILE A 27 -6.10 5.20 5.06
N THR A 28 -5.89 4.92 6.35
CA THR A 28 -5.73 3.55 6.86
C THR A 28 -6.99 2.72 6.60
N GLN A 29 -8.17 3.29 6.90
CA GLN A 29 -9.45 2.65 6.64
C GLN A 29 -9.68 2.40 5.15
N PHE A 30 -9.37 3.39 4.29
CA PHE A 30 -9.48 3.26 2.84
C PHE A 30 -8.60 2.13 2.28
N VAL A 31 -7.34 2.05 2.74
CA VAL A 31 -6.41 1.00 2.33
C VAL A 31 -6.91 -0.38 2.78
N ALA A 32 -7.41 -0.50 4.01
CA ALA A 32 -7.96 -1.73 4.54
C ALA A 32 -9.17 -2.22 3.72
N GLN A 33 -10.12 -1.33 3.46
CA GLN A 33 -11.34 -1.65 2.70
C GLN A 33 -11.05 -2.01 1.23
N ASN A 34 -10.00 -1.43 0.66
CA ASN A 34 -9.62 -1.63 -0.73
C ASN A 34 -8.33 -2.44 -0.89
N ARG A 35 -7.96 -3.28 0.09
CA ARG A 35 -6.68 -4.00 0.08
C ARG A 35 -6.42 -4.77 -1.23
N GLY A 36 -7.46 -5.38 -1.79
CA GLY A 36 -7.37 -6.11 -3.06
C GLY A 36 -7.01 -5.25 -4.29
N LYS A 37 -7.15 -3.92 -4.19
CA LYS A 37 -6.77 -2.95 -5.22
C LYS A 37 -5.36 -2.37 -5.03
N PHE A 38 -4.62 -2.82 -4.04
CA PHE A 38 -3.22 -2.49 -3.82
C PHE A 38 -2.36 -3.70 -4.14
N SER A 39 -1.44 -3.54 -5.07
CA SER A 39 -0.47 -4.59 -5.43
C SER A 39 0.73 -4.55 -4.49
N ASP A 40 1.38 -5.70 -4.32
CA ASP A 40 2.67 -5.76 -3.65
C ASP A 40 3.74 -5.06 -4.52
N ASP A 41 4.77 -4.50 -3.90
CA ASP A 41 5.72 -3.51 -4.45
C ASP A 41 6.37 -3.82 -5.82
N LYS A 42 6.12 -4.97 -6.44
CA LYS A 42 6.86 -5.39 -7.64
C LYS A 42 6.15 -5.14 -8.97
N ALA A 43 4.84 -5.13 -9.03
CA ALA A 43 4.09 -4.87 -10.27
C ALA A 43 2.63 -4.49 -9.99
N LEU A 44 2.10 -3.51 -10.74
CA LEU A 44 0.68 -3.24 -10.77
C LEU A 44 -0.03 -4.36 -11.56
N LYS A 45 -0.76 -5.21 -10.87
CA LYS A 45 -1.36 -6.42 -11.48
C LYS A 45 -2.52 -6.13 -12.43
N ASN A 46 -3.24 -5.04 -12.26
CA ASN A 46 -4.32 -4.65 -13.16
C ASN A 46 -4.51 -3.14 -13.08
N MET A 47 -4.12 -2.41 -14.13
CA MET A 47 -4.06 -0.95 -14.08
C MET A 47 -5.42 -0.28 -13.97
N MET A 48 -6.49 -0.89 -14.47
CA MET A 48 -7.83 -0.30 -14.42
C MET A 48 -8.46 -0.37 -13.02
N GLU A 49 -8.01 -1.29 -12.17
CA GLU A 49 -8.56 -1.51 -10.84
C GLU A 49 -7.53 -1.28 -9.71
N ASN A 50 -6.33 -0.83 -10.06
CA ASN A 50 -5.27 -0.67 -9.08
C ASN A 50 -5.23 0.75 -8.51
N TYR A 51 -5.25 0.86 -7.18
CA TYR A 51 -5.18 2.13 -6.46
C TYR A 51 -3.77 2.50 -6.04
N GLY A 52 -2.86 1.53 -6.03
CA GLY A 52 -1.50 1.78 -5.64
C GLY A 52 -0.69 0.54 -5.30
N LEU A 53 0.36 0.74 -4.55
CA LEU A 53 1.29 -0.28 -4.08
C LEU A 53 1.34 -0.26 -2.56
N ILE A 54 1.54 -1.43 -1.96
CA ILE A 54 1.73 -1.57 -0.52
C ILE A 54 2.88 -2.53 -0.25
N ALA A 55 3.72 -2.20 0.71
CA ALA A 55 4.83 -3.04 1.13
C ALA A 55 5.10 -2.89 2.62
N LEU A 56 5.34 -4.00 3.30
CA LEU A 56 5.85 -3.99 4.66
C LEU A 56 7.35 -3.73 4.63
N LYS A 57 7.79 -2.74 5.40
CA LYS A 57 9.19 -2.43 5.69
C LYS A 57 9.49 -2.84 7.14
N ASP A 58 10.74 -2.70 7.56
CA ASP A 58 11.18 -3.17 8.88
C ASP A 58 10.35 -2.58 10.02
N ASP A 59 10.09 -1.25 9.97
CA ASP A 59 9.46 -0.50 11.05
C ASP A 59 8.14 0.18 10.66
N TYR A 60 7.74 0.13 9.38
CA TYR A 60 6.54 0.81 8.89
C TYR A 60 5.97 0.11 7.65
N ILE A 61 4.73 0.45 7.34
CA ILE A 61 4.08 0.03 6.10
C ILE A 61 4.19 1.17 5.09
N GLU A 62 4.83 0.91 3.96
CA GLU A 62 4.90 1.85 2.85
C GLU A 62 3.66 1.67 1.96
N VAL A 63 2.88 2.74 1.83
CA VAL A 63 1.72 2.78 0.94
C VAL A 63 1.94 3.85 -0.12
N LYS A 64 1.88 3.46 -1.39
CA LYS A 64 1.96 4.37 -2.54
C LYS A 64 0.60 4.43 -3.19
N ILE A 65 -0.12 5.54 -3.00
CA ILE A 65 -1.46 5.75 -3.56
C ILE A 65 -1.33 6.60 -4.83
N ILE A 66 -1.99 6.18 -5.92
CA ILE A 66 -2.05 6.96 -7.16
C ILE A 66 -2.66 8.34 -6.87
N ALA A 67 -2.05 9.41 -7.36
CA ALA A 67 -2.40 10.76 -6.97
C ALA A 67 -3.87 11.14 -7.25
N SER A 68 -4.47 10.64 -8.31
CA SER A 68 -5.91 10.85 -8.59
C SER A 68 -6.78 10.11 -7.56
N VAL A 69 -6.44 8.87 -7.23
CA VAL A 69 -7.17 8.08 -6.22
C VAL A 69 -7.10 8.74 -4.85
N PHE A 70 -5.90 9.21 -4.46
CA PHE A 70 -5.70 9.90 -3.18
C PHE A 70 -6.56 11.18 -3.07
N LYS A 71 -6.57 12.00 -4.13
CA LYS A 71 -7.39 13.23 -4.15
C LYS A 71 -8.88 12.93 -4.09
N ASN A 72 -9.35 11.94 -4.84
CA ASN A 72 -10.76 11.55 -4.85
C ASN A 72 -11.18 11.04 -3.47
N MET A 73 -10.37 10.16 -2.85
CA MET A 73 -10.60 9.66 -1.50
C MET A 73 -10.74 10.80 -0.49
N LEU A 74 -9.84 11.77 -0.49
CA LEU A 74 -9.92 12.92 0.43
C LEU A 74 -11.18 13.76 0.16
N ALA A 75 -11.55 13.96 -1.09
CA ALA A 75 -12.78 14.71 -1.46
C ALA A 75 -14.04 13.97 -0.97
N GLU A 76 -14.12 12.65 -1.13
CA GLU A 76 -15.22 11.80 -0.65
C GLU A 76 -15.38 11.87 0.88
N HIS A 77 -14.27 12.02 1.60
CA HIS A 77 -14.27 12.19 3.05
C HIS A 77 -14.33 13.66 3.51
N HIS A 78 -14.79 14.57 2.64
CA HIS A 78 -15.05 15.97 2.93
C HIS A 78 -13.83 16.81 3.36
N PHE A 79 -12.62 16.40 2.97
CA PHE A 79 -11.47 17.26 3.11
C PHE A 79 -11.50 18.35 2.03
N GLN A 80 -11.73 19.59 2.43
CA GLN A 80 -11.91 20.72 1.51
C GLN A 80 -10.63 21.11 0.75
N ASP A 81 -9.48 21.00 1.40
CA ASP A 81 -8.18 21.37 0.82
C ASP A 81 -7.18 20.21 0.94
N VAL A 82 -6.95 19.59 -0.20
CA VAL A 82 -5.97 18.49 -0.31
C VAL A 82 -4.55 18.94 0.04
N ASN A 83 -4.17 20.18 -0.31
CA ASN A 83 -2.82 20.67 -0.04
C ASN A 83 -2.57 20.85 1.46
N ASN A 84 -3.56 21.36 2.19
CA ASN A 84 -3.47 21.49 3.65
C ASN A 84 -3.34 20.12 4.32
N VAL A 85 -4.11 19.12 3.87
CA VAL A 85 -3.99 17.74 4.38
C VAL A 85 -2.60 17.17 4.10
N VAL A 86 -2.12 17.33 2.88
CA VAL A 86 -0.80 16.82 2.46
C VAL A 86 0.32 17.47 3.25
N ASN A 87 0.26 18.78 3.49
CA ASN A 87 1.23 19.50 4.31
C ASN A 87 1.18 19.03 5.77
N ALA A 88 0.00 18.89 6.36
CA ALA A 88 -0.16 18.39 7.72
C ALA A 88 0.39 16.96 7.88
N LEU A 89 0.16 16.09 6.90
CA LEU A 89 0.71 14.73 6.87
C LEU A 89 2.24 14.73 6.73
N LYS A 90 2.78 15.65 5.90
CA LYS A 90 4.23 15.82 5.73
C LYS A 90 4.89 16.29 7.02
N ASP A 91 4.31 17.29 7.70
CA ASP A 91 4.86 17.86 8.94
C ASP A 91 4.89 16.82 10.07
N LYS A 92 3.96 15.87 10.06
CA LYS A 92 3.97 14.70 10.96
C LYS A 92 4.86 13.53 10.49
N GLY A 93 5.46 13.63 9.32
CA GLY A 93 6.33 12.59 8.77
C GLY A 93 5.60 11.38 8.18
N PHE A 94 4.28 11.46 7.99
CA PHE A 94 3.50 10.39 7.36
C PHE A 94 3.66 10.34 5.85
N ILE A 95 4.05 11.44 5.20
CA ILE A 95 4.37 11.50 3.77
C ILE A 95 5.85 11.63 3.55
N GLU A 96 6.40 10.74 2.74
CA GLU A 96 7.77 10.85 2.27
C GLU A 96 7.85 11.81 1.08
N SER A 97 8.56 12.93 1.27
CA SER A 97 8.75 13.94 0.23
C SER A 97 10.22 14.05 -0.16
N ASP A 98 10.48 14.21 -1.45
CA ASP A 98 11.78 14.71 -1.90
C ASP A 98 11.81 16.23 -1.70
N ARG A 99 13.01 16.84 -1.69
CA ARG A 99 13.24 18.27 -1.29
C ARG A 99 12.14 19.24 -1.70
N ASP A 100 11.65 19.13 -2.96
CA ASP A 100 10.67 20.08 -3.53
C ASP A 100 9.38 19.41 -4.03
N ARG A 101 9.25 18.07 -3.90
CA ARG A 101 8.12 17.33 -4.45
C ARG A 101 7.52 16.39 -3.42
N ILE A 102 6.25 16.58 -3.15
CA ILE A 102 5.47 15.73 -2.24
C ILE A 102 5.03 14.43 -2.94
N THR A 103 5.02 14.42 -4.27
CA THR A 103 4.64 13.27 -5.07
C THR A 103 5.86 12.67 -5.78
N LYS A 104 5.87 11.34 -5.89
CA LYS A 104 6.91 10.60 -6.61
C LYS A 104 6.37 10.05 -7.92
N LYS A 105 7.14 10.24 -9.00
CA LYS A 105 6.83 9.69 -10.31
C LYS A 105 7.53 8.35 -10.49
N ARG A 106 6.77 7.31 -10.85
CA ARG A 106 7.32 5.98 -11.11
C ARG A 106 6.80 5.43 -12.43
N THR A 107 7.68 4.82 -13.19
CA THR A 107 7.30 4.08 -14.39
C THR A 107 6.94 2.65 -13.99
N VAL A 108 5.72 2.25 -14.29
CA VAL A 108 5.20 0.90 -14.03
C VAL A 108 4.89 0.22 -15.36
N LYS A 109 4.98 -1.11 -15.40
CA LYS A 109 4.54 -1.91 -16.55
C LYS A 109 3.14 -2.43 -16.28
N ASP A 110 2.26 -2.36 -17.27
CA ASP A 110 0.98 -3.05 -17.23
C ASP A 110 1.14 -4.56 -17.55
N ASN A 111 0.05 -5.32 -17.49
CA ASN A 111 0.05 -6.75 -17.79
C ASN A 111 0.50 -7.06 -19.24
N ASN A 112 0.42 -6.09 -20.14
CA ASN A 112 0.84 -6.21 -21.54
C ASN A 112 2.28 -5.75 -21.76
N GLY A 113 3.01 -5.41 -20.67
CA GLY A 113 4.39 -4.92 -20.71
C GLY A 113 4.53 -3.45 -21.14
N LYS A 114 3.42 -2.72 -21.39
CA LYS A 114 3.44 -1.31 -21.75
C LYS A 114 3.84 -0.47 -20.55
N LYS A 115 4.83 0.38 -20.74
CA LYS A 115 5.32 1.29 -19.69
C LYS A 115 4.36 2.49 -19.55
N GLN A 116 3.90 2.74 -18.34
CA GLN A 116 3.16 3.94 -17.99
C GLN A 116 3.84 4.67 -16.84
N SER A 117 3.76 5.99 -16.86
CA SER A 117 4.31 6.83 -15.80
C SER A 117 3.18 7.31 -14.90
N LEU A 118 3.18 6.86 -13.66
CA LEU A 118 2.19 7.24 -12.66
C LEU A 118 2.82 8.11 -11.57
N VAL A 119 1.98 8.97 -11.00
CA VAL A 119 2.34 9.85 -9.89
C VAL A 119 1.69 9.30 -8.62
N PHE A 120 2.46 9.18 -7.55
CA PHE A 120 2.03 8.61 -6.28
C PHE A 120 2.29 9.58 -5.12
N TYR A 121 1.41 9.54 -4.12
CA TYR A 121 1.73 9.94 -2.77
C TYR A 121 2.28 8.72 -2.03
N GLN A 122 3.46 8.87 -1.43
CA GLN A 122 4.11 7.80 -0.68
C GLN A 122 3.93 8.06 0.82
N LEU A 123 3.18 7.19 1.48
CA LEU A 123 2.83 7.30 2.89
C LEU A 123 3.57 6.23 3.69
N LYS A 124 3.82 6.57 4.95
CA LYS A 124 4.31 5.67 5.98
C LYS A 124 3.21 5.48 7.01
N LEU A 125 2.70 4.26 7.12
CA LEU A 125 1.73 3.87 8.13
C LEU A 125 2.43 3.05 9.21
N ASP A 126 1.84 3.02 10.39
CA ASP A 126 2.36 2.24 11.50
C ASP A 126 2.35 0.74 11.17
N SER A 127 3.42 0.05 11.57
CA SER A 127 3.53 -1.42 11.41
C SER A 127 2.46 -2.20 12.16
N ASP A 128 1.85 -1.62 13.19
CA ASP A 128 0.76 -2.24 13.95
C ASP A 128 -0.47 -2.54 13.09
N HIS A 129 -0.63 -1.83 11.97
CA HIS A 129 -1.69 -2.07 11.00
C HIS A 129 -1.38 -3.22 10.01
N ALA A 130 -0.21 -3.86 10.10
CA ALA A 130 0.20 -4.91 9.16
C ALA A 130 -0.78 -6.08 9.11
N SER A 131 -1.31 -6.50 10.27
CA SER A 131 -2.30 -7.57 10.36
C SER A 131 -3.61 -7.22 9.65
N ILE A 132 -4.06 -5.95 9.74
CA ILE A 132 -5.28 -5.46 9.09
C ILE A 132 -5.12 -5.50 7.56
N PHE A 133 -3.91 -5.26 7.07
CA PHE A 133 -3.61 -5.31 5.64
C PHE A 133 -3.21 -6.70 5.14
N GLY A 134 -3.21 -7.72 6.02
CA GLY A 134 -2.75 -9.07 5.66
C GLY A 134 -1.27 -9.13 5.29
N LEU A 135 -0.46 -8.22 5.86
CA LEU A 135 0.99 -8.18 5.70
C LEU A 135 1.62 -8.85 6.92
N THR A 136 2.29 -9.98 6.73
CA THR A 136 3.04 -10.67 7.79
C THR A 136 4.53 -10.53 7.53
N LYS A 137 5.32 -10.30 8.60
CA LYS A 137 6.80 -10.26 8.51
C LYS A 137 7.39 -11.61 8.07
N ASP A 138 6.65 -12.70 8.26
CA ASP A 138 7.11 -14.08 8.08
C ASP A 138 6.46 -14.81 6.89
N ALA A 139 5.86 -14.10 5.95
CA ALA A 139 5.53 -14.71 4.68
C ALA A 139 6.85 -14.85 3.86
N GLU A 140 7.76 -15.72 4.31
CA GLU A 140 8.55 -16.46 3.33
C GLU A 140 7.54 -16.94 2.29
N PRO A 141 7.80 -16.73 0.98
CA PRO A 141 6.95 -17.31 -0.04
C PRO A 141 6.84 -18.78 0.31
N ILE A 142 5.63 -19.25 0.63
CA ILE A 142 5.36 -20.67 0.78
C ILE A 142 5.76 -21.23 -0.56
N LYS A 143 7.04 -21.64 -0.67
CA LYS A 143 7.46 -22.55 -1.73
C LYS A 143 6.54 -23.73 -1.52
N PRO A 144 5.67 -24.08 -2.50
CA PRO A 144 4.86 -25.25 -2.36
C PRO A 144 5.86 -26.35 -1.96
N LYS A 145 5.72 -26.89 -0.75
CA LYS A 145 6.43 -28.10 -0.37
C LYS A 145 5.91 -29.11 -1.38
N ILE A 146 6.69 -29.31 -2.45
CA ILE A 146 6.48 -30.42 -3.36
C ILE A 146 6.72 -31.61 -2.44
N ASN A 147 5.62 -32.20 -1.98
CA ASN A 147 5.68 -33.42 -1.20
C ASN A 147 6.43 -34.41 -2.07
N THR A 148 7.67 -34.70 -1.71
CA THR A 148 8.51 -35.71 -2.36
C THR A 148 7.80 -37.06 -2.36
N ASP A 149 6.92 -37.30 -1.39
CA ASP A 149 6.03 -38.46 -1.32
C ASP A 149 5.09 -38.61 -2.52
N ASN A 150 4.67 -37.47 -3.14
CA ASN A 150 3.86 -37.50 -4.35
C ASN A 150 4.64 -37.95 -5.61
N LYS A 151 5.94 -37.78 -5.64
CA LYS A 151 6.76 -38.26 -6.76
C LYS A 151 6.95 -39.77 -6.74
N GLU A 152 7.06 -40.37 -5.56
CA GLU A 152 7.15 -41.83 -5.43
C GLU A 152 5.81 -42.47 -5.67
N ASN A 153 4.74 -41.92 -5.13
CA ASN A 153 3.37 -42.39 -5.36
C ASN A 153 2.97 -42.25 -6.85
N PHE A 154 3.39 -41.20 -7.54
CA PHE A 154 3.14 -41.04 -8.98
C PHE A 154 3.93 -42.05 -9.82
N LYS A 155 5.15 -42.38 -9.43
CA LYS A 155 5.98 -43.43 -10.09
C LYS A 155 5.37 -44.83 -9.87
N LEU A 156 4.87 -45.13 -8.67
CA LEU A 156 4.19 -46.37 -8.36
C LEU A 156 2.88 -46.52 -9.13
N TRP A 157 2.08 -45.45 -9.21
CA TRP A 157 0.85 -45.42 -9.97
C TRP A 157 1.10 -45.63 -11.48
N LYS A 158 2.13 -45.02 -12.02
CA LYS A 158 2.50 -45.17 -13.43
C LYS A 158 2.95 -46.58 -13.76
N LYS A 159 3.76 -47.18 -12.88
CA LYS A 159 4.23 -48.56 -13.04
C LYS A 159 3.08 -49.57 -13.02
N GLN A 160 2.10 -49.42 -12.13
CA GLN A 160 0.92 -50.27 -12.05
C GLN A 160 0.03 -50.18 -13.30
N ASN A 161 -0.11 -48.96 -13.88
CA ASN A 161 -0.95 -48.79 -15.09
C ASN A 161 -0.22 -49.25 -16.37
N ASP A 162 1.10 -49.18 -16.44
CA ASP A 162 1.86 -49.71 -17.59
C ASP A 162 1.84 -51.24 -17.61
N GLU A 163 1.82 -51.90 -16.45
CA GLU A 163 1.68 -53.38 -16.35
C GLU A 163 0.27 -53.90 -16.69
N LEU A 164 -0.79 -53.04 -16.60
CA LEU A 164 -2.14 -53.39 -16.96
C LEU A 164 -2.47 -53.15 -18.44
N ALA A 165 -1.62 -52.44 -19.17
CA ALA A 165 -1.78 -52.14 -20.57
C ALA A 165 -1.19 -53.25 -21.49
N ASP A 166 -0.41 -54.19 -20.92
CA ASP A 166 0.24 -55.29 -21.62
C ASP A 166 -0.50 -56.66 -21.43
N LEU A 167 -1.73 -56.63 -20.87
CA LEU A 167 -2.63 -57.79 -20.72
C LEU A 167 -3.82 -57.67 -21.68
#